data_4fb2a4c3ff0c8bcf593b685ebc0e9763
#
_entry.id   4fb2a4c3ff0c8bcf593b685ebc0e9763
#
_cell.length_a   1.000
_cell.length_b   1.000
_cell.length_c   1.000
_cell.angle_alpha   90.00
_cell.angle_beta   90.00
_cell.angle_gamma   90.00
#
_symmetry.space_group_name_H-M   'P 1'
#
loop_
_entity.id
_entity.type
_entity.pdbx_description
1 polymer ?
#
loop_
_entity_poly.entity_id
_entity_poly.type
_entity_poly.pdbx_seq_one_letter_code
_entity_poly.pdbx_strand_id
1 'polypeptide(L)'
;RKPSGRSINAKVLEYANTGRIKELEQLRQHPEVASRRELGRIVGVGPATVKKWLGLNIRSVADLRREVLAGRVKLNKAQEYGLRYYDDLNTRIPRAEVEKISSLILSHVRKLSPDILAEVAGSYRRGAPDSGDIDILTTRKGRFDKTLLRRVLDELRRDPNFIEALAVGEERLTFLYRSPFSGRVRQIDILHIKHSSYAAALLYFTGSWIFNETMRGYAKSRGYRLNQTGLYRVDKNGNLKLIPTNSEEKIFELLGLRYIPPAARGVRYLGPGTKHMMEN
;
A
#
# COMPACT_ATOMS: atom_id res chain seq x y z
N ARG A 1 27.63 -11.42 -15.11
CA ARG A 1 27.02 -12.59 -15.78
C ARG A 1 25.53 -12.56 -15.45
N LYS A 2 24.64 -12.45 -16.47
CA LYS A 2 23.21 -12.68 -16.27
C LYS A 2 23.04 -14.13 -15.78
N PRO A 3 22.23 -14.39 -14.72
CA PRO A 3 21.92 -15.76 -14.35
C PRO A 3 21.29 -16.43 -15.59
N SER A 4 21.78 -17.60 -15.96
CA SER A 4 21.15 -18.43 -16.98
C SER A 4 19.81 -18.90 -16.42
N GLY A 5 18.76 -18.12 -16.68
CA GLY A 5 17.45 -18.41 -16.14
C GLY A 5 16.92 -19.70 -16.76
N ARG A 6 16.63 -20.71 -15.95
CA ARG A 6 15.65 -21.72 -16.33
C ARG A 6 14.42 -21.00 -16.88
N SER A 7 13.85 -21.50 -17.98
CA SER A 7 12.68 -20.89 -18.58
C SER A 7 11.57 -20.71 -17.54
N ILE A 8 10.76 -19.67 -17.69
CA ILE A 8 9.61 -19.42 -16.80
C ILE A 8 8.74 -20.68 -16.67
N ASN A 9 8.58 -21.42 -17.75
CA ASN A 9 7.84 -22.69 -17.78
C ASN A 9 8.44 -23.75 -16.85
N ALA A 10 9.76 -23.88 -16.78
CA ALA A 10 10.41 -24.84 -15.87
C ALA A 10 10.17 -24.48 -14.39
N LYS A 11 10.16 -23.18 -14.06
CA LYS A 11 9.85 -22.69 -12.69
C LYS A 11 8.38 -22.88 -12.33
N VAL A 12 7.46 -22.69 -13.30
CA VAL A 12 6.04 -22.96 -13.12
C VAL A 12 5.80 -24.44 -12.87
N LEU A 13 6.41 -25.33 -13.65
CA LEU A 13 6.31 -26.78 -13.44
C LEU A 13 6.91 -27.24 -12.11
N GLU A 14 8.07 -26.67 -11.72
CA GLU A 14 8.68 -26.96 -10.43
C GLU A 14 7.73 -26.56 -9.29
N TYR A 15 7.15 -25.37 -9.36
CA TYR A 15 6.18 -24.89 -8.35
C TYR A 15 4.90 -25.75 -8.32
N ALA A 16 4.37 -26.11 -9.47
CA ALA A 16 3.16 -26.94 -9.57
C ALA A 16 3.36 -28.33 -8.95
N ASN A 17 4.56 -28.92 -9.13
CA ASN A 17 4.87 -30.25 -8.65
C ASN A 17 5.33 -30.31 -7.18
N THR A 18 6.00 -29.23 -6.70
CA THR A 18 6.66 -29.25 -5.38
C THR A 18 6.16 -28.19 -4.41
N GLY A 19 5.34 -27.24 -4.88
CA GLY A 19 4.94 -26.06 -4.11
C GLY A 19 6.08 -25.08 -3.82
N ARG A 20 7.28 -25.31 -4.43
CA ARG A 20 8.52 -24.55 -4.15
C ARG A 20 9.26 -24.28 -5.44
N ILE A 21 10.09 -23.21 -5.42
CA ILE A 21 11.07 -22.90 -6.46
C ILE A 21 12.44 -22.85 -5.78
N LYS A 22 13.28 -23.87 -5.99
CA LYS A 22 14.61 -24.00 -5.34
C LYS A 22 15.49 -22.76 -5.56
N GLU A 23 15.51 -22.22 -6.77
CA GLU A 23 16.26 -21.00 -7.09
C GLU A 23 15.80 -19.81 -6.26
N LEU A 24 14.49 -19.68 -6.02
CA LEU A 24 13.92 -18.63 -5.17
C LEU A 24 14.30 -18.81 -3.71
N GLU A 25 14.34 -20.06 -3.21
CA GLU A 25 14.77 -20.36 -1.84
C GLU A 25 16.25 -20.04 -1.65
N GLN A 26 17.10 -20.40 -2.61
CA GLN A 26 18.53 -20.06 -2.60
C GLN A 26 18.76 -18.54 -2.65
N LEU A 27 18.02 -17.82 -3.51
CA LEU A 27 18.08 -16.35 -3.58
C LEU A 27 17.65 -15.71 -2.27
N ARG A 28 16.61 -16.24 -1.62
CA ARG A 28 16.14 -15.73 -0.31
C ARG A 28 17.17 -15.91 0.80
N GLN A 29 18.02 -16.94 0.72
CA GLN A 29 19.07 -17.21 1.69
C GLN A 29 20.36 -16.42 1.39
N HIS A 30 20.45 -15.76 0.23
CA HIS A 30 21.61 -14.96 -0.10
C HIS A 30 21.75 -13.77 0.86
N PRO A 31 22.91 -13.59 1.53
CA PRO A 31 23.08 -12.54 2.56
C PRO A 31 22.70 -11.13 2.09
N GLU A 32 23.03 -10.80 0.85
CA GLU A 32 22.67 -9.49 0.28
C GLU A 32 21.14 -9.31 0.11
N VAL A 33 20.41 -10.37 -0.22
CA VAL A 33 18.95 -10.34 -0.34
C VAL A 33 18.31 -10.16 1.04
N ALA A 34 18.85 -10.82 2.05
CA ALA A 34 18.41 -10.65 3.44
C ALA A 34 18.65 -9.21 3.91
N SER A 35 19.84 -8.64 3.65
CA SER A 35 20.17 -7.25 3.97
C SER A 35 19.25 -6.26 3.25
N ARG A 36 19.00 -6.46 1.94
CA ARG A 36 18.07 -5.62 1.17
C ARG A 36 16.67 -5.65 1.74
N ARG A 37 16.20 -6.81 2.15
CA ARG A 37 14.88 -6.99 2.74
C ARG A 37 14.78 -6.33 4.12
N GLU A 38 15.79 -6.48 4.97
CA GLU A 38 15.82 -5.89 6.30
C GLU A 38 15.86 -4.37 6.24
N LEU A 39 16.83 -3.80 5.53
CA LEU A 39 16.98 -2.35 5.37
C LEU A 39 15.81 -1.70 4.63
N GLY A 40 15.25 -2.39 3.64
CA GLY A 40 14.10 -1.89 2.87
C GLY A 40 12.79 -1.86 3.65
N ARG A 41 12.72 -2.47 4.84
CA ARG A 41 11.57 -2.39 5.75
C ARG A 41 11.57 -1.15 6.63
N ILE A 42 12.65 -0.36 6.61
CA ILE A 42 12.68 0.91 7.33
C ILE A 42 11.80 1.90 6.58
N VAL A 43 10.83 2.50 7.26
CA VAL A 43 9.96 3.53 6.68
C VAL A 43 10.81 4.69 6.14
N GLY A 44 10.46 5.18 4.95
CA GLY A 44 11.22 6.22 4.26
C GLY A 44 12.48 5.73 3.54
N VAL A 45 12.69 4.41 3.43
CA VAL A 45 13.84 3.81 2.74
C VAL A 45 13.38 3.13 1.45
N GLY A 46 13.87 3.64 0.32
CA GLY A 46 13.65 3.05 -1.00
C GLY A 46 14.86 2.25 -1.49
N PRO A 47 14.72 1.54 -2.64
CA PRO A 47 15.77 0.70 -3.20
C PRO A 47 17.11 1.42 -3.44
N ALA A 48 17.08 2.69 -3.84
CA ALA A 48 18.27 3.51 -4.05
C ALA A 48 19.04 3.75 -2.74
N THR A 49 18.32 4.02 -1.64
CA THR A 49 18.91 4.20 -0.30
C THR A 49 19.53 2.89 0.18
N VAL A 50 18.82 1.77 0.03
CA VAL A 50 19.36 0.44 0.36
C VAL A 50 20.64 0.17 -0.41
N LYS A 51 20.66 0.41 -1.73
CA LYS A 51 21.85 0.23 -2.56
C LYS A 51 23.03 1.08 -2.07
N LYS A 52 22.76 2.35 -1.72
CA LYS A 52 23.77 3.27 -1.14
C LYS A 52 24.36 2.70 0.15
N TRP A 53 23.53 2.25 1.08
CA TRP A 53 23.97 1.71 2.37
C TRP A 53 24.75 0.41 2.23
N LEU A 54 24.34 -0.49 1.35
CA LEU A 54 25.10 -1.70 1.02
C LEU A 54 26.49 -1.37 0.47
N GLY A 55 26.60 -0.31 -0.34
CA GLY A 55 27.88 0.22 -0.83
C GLY A 55 28.80 0.76 0.28
N LEU A 56 28.20 1.19 1.41
CA LEU A 56 28.91 1.57 2.63
C LEU A 56 29.12 0.40 3.61
N ASN A 57 28.91 -0.82 3.16
CA ASN A 57 29.00 -2.06 3.96
C ASN A 57 28.00 -2.11 5.14
N ILE A 58 26.91 -1.36 5.09
CA ILE A 58 25.80 -1.44 6.05
C ILE A 58 24.84 -2.52 5.58
N ARG A 59 24.76 -3.64 6.31
CA ARG A 59 24.03 -4.84 5.88
C ARG A 59 22.83 -5.18 6.76
N SER A 60 22.70 -4.52 7.90
CA SER A 60 21.64 -4.75 8.88
C SER A 60 21.16 -3.45 9.51
N VAL A 61 20.00 -3.50 10.17
CA VAL A 61 19.50 -2.41 11.01
C VAL A 61 20.48 -2.09 12.14
N ALA A 62 21.14 -3.12 12.71
CA ALA A 62 22.15 -2.92 13.74
C ALA A 62 23.38 -2.15 13.23
N ASP A 63 23.86 -2.48 12.01
CA ASP A 63 24.94 -1.72 11.37
C ASP A 63 24.51 -0.26 11.15
N LEU A 64 23.32 -0.04 10.61
CA LEU A 64 22.80 1.30 10.38
C LEU A 64 22.75 2.13 11.67
N ARG A 65 22.26 1.54 12.77
CA ARG A 65 22.24 2.20 14.09
C ARG A 65 23.63 2.63 14.53
N ARG A 66 24.66 1.77 14.39
CA ARG A 66 26.04 2.11 14.71
C ARG A 66 26.58 3.27 13.85
N GLU A 67 26.32 3.23 12.55
CA GLU A 67 26.78 4.26 11.61
C GLU A 67 26.11 5.62 11.85
N VAL A 68 24.83 5.61 12.22
CA VAL A 68 24.08 6.82 12.61
C VAL A 68 24.61 7.40 13.92
N LEU A 69 24.83 6.56 14.96
CA LEU A 69 25.39 6.98 16.24
C LEU A 69 26.80 7.54 16.10
N ALA A 70 27.59 6.99 15.17
CA ALA A 70 28.94 7.47 14.88
C ALA A 70 28.95 8.74 13.97
N GLY A 71 27.79 9.25 13.59
CA GLY A 71 27.67 10.45 12.74
C GLY A 71 28.06 10.23 11.28
N ARG A 72 28.35 9.00 10.85
CA ARG A 72 28.76 8.68 9.48
C ARG A 72 27.59 8.58 8.49
N VAL A 73 26.39 8.34 8.97
CA VAL A 73 25.16 8.32 8.17
C VAL A 73 24.16 9.33 8.74
N LYS A 74 23.70 10.22 7.87
CA LYS A 74 22.61 11.15 8.19
C LYS A 74 21.30 10.58 7.63
N LEU A 75 20.27 10.52 8.44
CA LEU A 75 18.93 10.11 8.07
C LEU A 75 18.04 11.33 7.84
N ASN A 76 17.07 11.21 6.97
CA ASN A 76 15.95 12.15 6.94
C ASN A 76 14.93 11.79 8.04
N LYS A 77 13.99 12.72 8.29
CA LYS A 77 12.97 12.58 9.33
C LYS A 77 12.22 11.23 9.28
N ALA A 78 11.74 10.84 8.10
CA ALA A 78 10.99 9.57 7.96
C ALA A 78 11.86 8.35 8.29
N GLN A 79 13.12 8.37 7.86
CA GLN A 79 14.10 7.31 8.14
C GLN A 79 14.46 7.24 9.63
N GLU A 80 14.60 8.40 10.31
CA GLU A 80 14.86 8.44 11.75
C GLU A 80 13.74 7.78 12.54
N TYR A 81 12.50 8.14 12.26
CA TYR A 81 11.33 7.53 12.89
C TYR A 81 11.15 6.06 12.48
N GLY A 82 11.40 5.73 11.21
CA GLY A 82 11.38 4.36 10.70
C GLY A 82 12.39 3.45 11.39
N LEU A 83 13.60 3.97 11.68
CA LEU A 83 14.64 3.24 12.41
C LEU A 83 14.32 3.13 13.90
N ARG A 84 13.83 4.23 14.51
CA ARG A 84 13.45 4.28 15.93
C ARG A 84 12.36 3.27 16.28
N TYR A 85 11.32 3.19 15.46
CA TYR A 85 10.16 2.33 15.69
C TYR A 85 10.14 1.11 14.78
N TYR A 86 11.33 0.64 14.33
CA TYR A 86 11.46 -0.44 13.35
C TYR A 86 10.66 -1.68 13.72
N ASP A 87 10.76 -2.14 14.95
CA ASP A 87 10.11 -3.36 15.41
C ASP A 87 8.59 -3.21 15.47
N ASP A 88 8.09 -2.08 15.95
CA ASP A 88 6.66 -1.77 16.01
C ASP A 88 6.05 -1.68 14.60
N LEU A 89 6.72 -0.96 13.69
CA LEU A 89 6.27 -0.74 12.32
C LEU A 89 6.33 -2.00 11.46
N ASN A 90 7.15 -2.98 11.84
CA ASN A 90 7.23 -4.28 11.16
C ASN A 90 6.40 -5.38 11.85
N THR A 91 5.74 -5.07 12.96
CA THR A 91 4.82 -5.99 13.63
C THR A 91 3.42 -5.81 13.07
N ARG A 92 2.80 -6.92 12.66
CA ARG A 92 1.43 -6.94 12.11
C ARG A 92 0.42 -6.37 13.13
N ILE A 93 -0.59 -5.70 12.63
CA ILE A 93 -1.64 -5.04 13.39
C ILE A 93 -2.87 -5.95 13.37
N PRO A 94 -3.31 -6.52 14.51
CA PRO A 94 -4.53 -7.34 14.55
C PRO A 94 -5.75 -6.56 14.04
N ARG A 95 -6.66 -7.24 13.35
CA ARG A 95 -7.86 -6.63 12.75
C ARG A 95 -8.67 -5.78 13.75
N ALA A 96 -8.86 -6.29 14.97
CA ALA A 96 -9.57 -5.57 16.01
C ALA A 96 -8.87 -4.26 16.45
N GLU A 97 -7.52 -4.23 16.39
CA GLU A 97 -6.73 -3.02 16.66
C GLU A 97 -6.88 -2.01 15.52
N VAL A 98 -6.84 -2.48 14.25
CA VAL A 98 -7.10 -1.63 13.07
C VAL A 98 -8.44 -0.92 13.20
N GLU A 99 -9.49 -1.67 13.53
CA GLU A 99 -10.86 -1.14 13.67
C GLU A 99 -10.95 -0.05 14.74
N LYS A 100 -10.38 -0.30 15.92
CA LYS A 100 -10.38 0.64 17.03
C LYS A 100 -9.59 1.92 16.71
N ILE A 101 -8.36 1.79 16.16
CA ILE A 101 -7.55 2.95 15.78
C ILE A 101 -8.23 3.74 14.67
N SER A 102 -8.75 3.07 13.65
CA SER A 102 -9.45 3.74 12.54
C SER A 102 -10.66 4.53 13.04
N SER A 103 -11.42 3.99 13.98
CA SER A 103 -12.56 4.68 14.60
C SER A 103 -12.14 5.95 15.35
N LEU A 104 -11.03 5.89 16.10
CA LEU A 104 -10.46 7.07 16.78
C LEU A 104 -10.02 8.14 15.77
N ILE A 105 -9.25 7.76 14.77
CA ILE A 105 -8.77 8.69 13.75
C ILE A 105 -9.94 9.31 12.98
N LEU A 106 -10.94 8.52 12.61
CA LEU A 106 -12.13 9.01 11.93
C LEU A 106 -12.96 9.97 12.79
N SER A 107 -12.93 9.83 14.11
CA SER A 107 -13.59 10.82 15.00
C SER A 107 -12.98 12.21 14.85
N HIS A 108 -11.65 12.32 14.74
CA HIS A 108 -10.96 13.59 14.48
C HIS A 108 -11.31 14.17 13.10
N VAL A 109 -11.36 13.32 12.07
CA VAL A 109 -11.74 13.75 10.72
C VAL A 109 -13.18 14.27 10.68
N ARG A 110 -14.12 13.56 11.30
CA ARG A 110 -15.55 13.91 11.33
C ARG A 110 -15.87 15.16 12.11
N LYS A 111 -15.10 15.52 13.13
CA LYS A 111 -15.20 16.84 13.79
C LYS A 111 -15.02 18.00 12.82
N LEU A 112 -14.15 17.83 11.80
CA LEU A 112 -13.81 18.87 10.82
C LEU A 112 -14.64 18.78 9.55
N SER A 113 -15.16 17.61 9.22
CA SER A 113 -15.98 17.33 8.04
C SER A 113 -17.01 16.25 8.38
N PRO A 114 -18.18 16.64 8.98
CA PRO A 114 -19.20 15.67 9.39
C PRO A 114 -19.82 14.86 8.25
N ASP A 115 -19.81 15.41 7.05
CA ASP A 115 -20.35 14.82 5.82
C ASP A 115 -19.33 13.93 5.06
N ILE A 116 -18.17 13.66 5.67
CA ILE A 116 -17.14 12.84 5.05
C ILE A 116 -17.58 11.38 4.94
N LEU A 117 -17.38 10.82 3.77
CA LEU A 117 -17.47 9.37 3.55
C LEU A 117 -16.07 8.79 3.75
N ALA A 118 -15.98 7.71 4.50
CA ALA A 118 -14.69 7.09 4.80
C ALA A 118 -14.79 5.57 4.91
N GLU A 119 -13.77 4.88 4.38
CA GLU A 119 -13.59 3.44 4.49
C GLU A 119 -12.16 3.10 4.84
N VAL A 120 -11.97 2.07 5.68
CA VAL A 120 -10.67 1.44 5.89
C VAL A 120 -10.41 0.51 4.71
N ALA A 121 -9.37 0.78 3.96
CA ALA A 121 -9.00 0.06 2.75
C ALA A 121 -7.97 -1.07 3.03
N GLY A 122 -7.06 -1.33 2.11
CA GLY A 122 -5.96 -2.27 2.26
C GLY A 122 -6.39 -3.71 2.57
N SER A 123 -5.54 -4.41 3.29
CA SER A 123 -5.78 -5.79 3.71
C SER A 123 -6.96 -5.92 4.67
N TYR A 124 -7.25 -4.88 5.46
CA TYR A 124 -8.43 -4.84 6.32
C TYR A 124 -9.73 -5.00 5.52
N ARG A 125 -9.90 -4.23 4.43
CA ARG A 125 -11.10 -4.33 3.58
C ARG A 125 -11.22 -5.69 2.89
N ARG A 126 -10.09 -6.35 2.61
CA ARG A 126 -10.06 -7.72 2.06
C ARG A 126 -10.37 -8.80 3.09
N GLY A 127 -10.69 -8.46 4.33
CA GLY A 127 -11.02 -9.44 5.39
C GLY A 127 -9.81 -10.13 6.02
N ALA A 128 -8.59 -9.61 5.82
CA ALA A 128 -7.40 -10.18 6.44
C ALA A 128 -7.47 -10.12 7.99
N PRO A 129 -6.93 -11.11 8.71
CA PRO A 129 -6.92 -11.12 10.16
C PRO A 129 -6.00 -10.07 10.78
N ASP A 130 -5.05 -9.55 9.98
CA ASP A 130 -4.10 -8.52 10.36
C ASP A 130 -3.68 -7.64 9.17
N SER A 131 -3.07 -6.50 9.45
CA SER A 131 -2.59 -5.53 8.46
C SER A 131 -1.16 -5.10 8.74
N GLY A 132 -0.45 -4.57 7.72
CA GLY A 132 0.89 -3.99 7.87
C GLY A 132 0.82 -2.54 8.35
N ASP A 133 -0.16 -1.82 7.85
CA ASP A 133 -0.47 -0.41 8.08
C ASP A 133 -1.98 -0.20 8.09
N ILE A 134 -2.41 1.03 8.31
CA ILE A 134 -3.83 1.40 8.33
C ILE A 134 -4.07 2.45 7.24
N ASP A 135 -4.73 2.04 6.15
CA ASP A 135 -5.16 2.93 5.07
C ASP A 135 -6.61 3.37 5.29
N ILE A 136 -6.85 4.66 5.43
CA ILE A 136 -8.18 5.25 5.54
C ILE A 136 -8.46 6.09 4.30
N LEU A 137 -9.36 5.61 3.46
CA LEU A 137 -9.78 6.34 2.28
C LEU A 137 -10.97 7.24 2.62
N THR A 138 -10.87 8.52 2.29
CA THR A 138 -11.89 9.52 2.57
C THR A 138 -12.29 10.28 1.31
N THR A 139 -13.56 10.68 1.25
CA THR A 139 -14.08 11.60 0.23
C THR A 139 -15.28 12.37 0.76
N ARG A 140 -15.65 13.43 0.08
CA ARG A 140 -16.92 14.12 0.29
C ARG A 140 -17.52 14.57 -1.04
N LYS A 141 -18.83 14.69 -1.11
CA LYS A 141 -19.52 15.22 -2.28
C LYS A 141 -19.22 16.73 -2.45
N GLY A 142 -19.22 17.19 -3.69
CA GLY A 142 -18.97 18.58 -4.00
C GLY A 142 -17.51 18.92 -4.26
N ARG A 143 -17.11 20.15 -3.92
CA ARG A 143 -15.74 20.63 -4.18
C ARG A 143 -14.73 19.91 -3.31
N PHE A 144 -13.61 19.48 -3.91
CA PHE A 144 -12.48 18.88 -3.20
C PHE A 144 -11.86 19.88 -2.23
N ASP A 145 -11.76 19.51 -0.96
CA ASP A 145 -11.16 20.33 0.09
C ASP A 145 -9.67 20.06 0.23
N LYS A 146 -8.86 20.85 -0.44
CA LYS A 146 -7.39 20.76 -0.42
C LYS A 146 -6.76 20.99 0.96
N THR A 147 -7.52 21.60 1.89
CA THR A 147 -7.02 21.96 3.23
C THR A 147 -7.37 20.94 4.30
N LEU A 148 -8.27 19.98 3.99
CA LEU A 148 -8.80 19.05 4.98
C LEU A 148 -7.68 18.30 5.73
N LEU A 149 -6.77 17.69 5.02
CA LEU A 149 -5.72 16.86 5.66
C LEU A 149 -4.76 17.69 6.52
N ARG A 150 -4.53 18.95 6.18
CA ARG A 150 -3.74 19.86 7.02
C ARG A 150 -4.47 20.18 8.33
N ARG A 151 -5.76 20.48 8.24
CA ARG A 151 -6.60 20.71 9.44
C ARG A 151 -6.72 19.46 10.31
N VAL A 152 -6.83 18.27 9.68
CA VAL A 152 -6.82 16.98 10.38
C VAL A 152 -5.50 16.79 11.13
N LEU A 153 -4.37 17.11 10.50
CA LEU A 153 -3.06 17.04 11.16
C LEU A 153 -2.98 17.97 12.38
N ASP A 154 -3.49 19.20 12.26
CA ASP A 154 -3.50 20.17 13.37
C ASP A 154 -4.38 19.70 14.53
N GLU A 155 -5.48 19.00 14.24
CA GLU A 155 -6.30 18.35 15.26
C GLU A 155 -5.61 17.14 15.88
N LEU A 156 -5.00 16.28 15.07
CA LEU A 156 -4.27 15.09 15.53
C LEU A 156 -3.07 15.45 16.43
N ARG A 157 -2.40 16.57 16.20
CA ARG A 157 -1.29 17.05 17.05
C ARG A 157 -1.69 17.32 18.51
N ARG A 158 -2.98 17.46 18.78
CA ARG A 158 -3.53 17.60 20.13
C ARG A 158 -3.80 16.26 20.81
N ASP A 159 -3.80 15.17 20.03
CA ASP A 159 -3.93 13.82 20.58
C ASP A 159 -2.59 13.36 21.18
N PRO A 160 -2.55 12.93 22.46
CA PRO A 160 -1.33 12.48 23.11
C PRO A 160 -0.69 11.25 22.46
N ASN A 161 -1.45 10.51 21.65
CA ASN A 161 -0.96 9.33 20.94
C ASN A 161 -0.35 9.68 19.57
N PHE A 162 -0.51 10.91 19.08
CA PHE A 162 0.16 11.35 17.86
C PHE A 162 1.68 11.41 18.08
N ILE A 163 2.44 10.80 17.18
CA ILE A 163 3.90 10.79 17.25
C ILE A 163 4.48 11.83 16.29
N GLU A 164 4.26 11.64 14.98
CA GLU A 164 4.84 12.51 13.96
C GLU A 164 4.21 12.30 12.58
N ALA A 165 4.11 13.39 11.82
CA ALA A 165 3.74 13.33 10.40
C ALA A 165 4.97 13.06 9.54
N LEU A 166 4.91 12.01 8.73
CA LEU A 166 5.97 11.62 7.81
C LEU A 166 5.79 12.24 6.42
N ALA A 167 4.54 12.43 5.98
CA ALA A 167 4.20 13.10 4.74
C ALA A 167 2.89 13.86 4.90
N VAL A 168 2.83 15.07 4.35
CA VAL A 168 1.65 15.95 4.38
C VAL A 168 1.41 16.51 2.99
N GLY A 169 0.30 16.15 2.38
CA GLY A 169 -0.14 16.63 1.07
C GLY A 169 -1.63 16.93 1.04
N GLU A 170 -2.14 17.38 -0.10
CA GLU A 170 -3.56 17.65 -0.29
C GLU A 170 -4.40 16.36 -0.34
N GLU A 171 -3.81 15.27 -0.85
CA GLU A 171 -4.48 13.98 -1.09
C GLU A 171 -3.98 12.87 -0.16
N ARG A 172 -2.87 13.07 0.57
CA ARG A 172 -2.30 12.07 1.49
C ARG A 172 -1.71 12.72 2.72
N LEU A 173 -2.04 12.17 3.87
CA LEU A 173 -1.40 12.40 5.16
C LEU A 173 -0.91 11.06 5.70
N THR A 174 0.42 10.91 5.84
CA THR A 174 1.05 9.75 6.47
C THR A 174 1.61 10.16 7.81
N PHE A 175 1.27 9.45 8.88
CA PHE A 175 1.75 9.75 10.22
C PHE A 175 1.91 8.50 11.06
N LEU A 176 2.65 8.65 12.16
CA LEU A 176 2.84 7.65 13.18
C LEU A 176 1.94 7.94 14.38
N TYR A 177 1.30 6.92 14.88
CA TYR A 177 0.35 6.99 15.98
C TYR A 177 0.60 5.85 16.96
N ARG A 178 0.70 6.15 18.25
CA ARG A 178 0.82 5.15 19.29
C ARG A 178 -0.55 4.56 19.59
N SER A 179 -0.68 3.27 19.37
CA SER A 179 -1.92 2.57 19.70
C SER A 179 -2.20 2.64 21.22
N PRO A 180 -3.31 3.19 21.65
CA PRO A 180 -3.69 3.16 23.06
C PRO A 180 -4.08 1.75 23.54
N PHE A 181 -4.17 0.78 22.64
CA PHE A 181 -4.58 -0.59 22.92
C PHE A 181 -3.39 -1.54 23.09
N SER A 182 -2.33 -1.35 22.29
CA SER A 182 -1.13 -2.20 22.34
C SER A 182 0.14 -1.47 22.80
N GLY A 183 0.10 -0.14 22.90
CA GLY A 183 1.27 0.69 23.17
C GLY A 183 2.24 0.80 21.99
N ARG A 184 2.04 0.03 20.92
CA ARG A 184 2.91 0.01 19.74
C ARG A 184 2.66 1.19 18.83
N VAL A 185 3.71 1.63 18.15
CA VAL A 185 3.60 2.67 17.12
C VAL A 185 3.15 2.04 15.79
N ARG A 186 2.15 2.66 15.16
CA ARG A 186 1.54 2.23 13.92
C ARG A 186 1.63 3.32 12.87
N GLN A 187 1.83 2.94 11.61
CA GLN A 187 1.71 3.86 10.49
C GLN A 187 0.26 3.95 10.04
N ILE A 188 -0.20 5.17 9.85
CA ILE A 188 -1.56 5.47 9.37
C ILE A 188 -1.45 6.38 8.16
N ASP A 189 -2.15 6.01 7.10
CA ASP A 189 -2.33 6.80 5.89
C ASP A 189 -3.78 7.25 5.77
N ILE A 190 -4.02 8.55 5.73
CA ILE A 190 -5.32 9.11 5.34
C ILE A 190 -5.21 9.61 3.91
N LEU A 191 -6.06 9.07 3.05
CA LEU A 191 -6.13 9.40 1.63
C LEU A 191 -7.42 10.18 1.38
N HIS A 192 -7.30 11.46 1.02
CA HIS A 192 -8.45 12.30 0.68
C HIS A 192 -8.59 12.41 -0.83
N ILE A 193 -9.65 11.83 -1.37
CA ILE A 193 -9.83 11.60 -2.81
C ILE A 193 -11.02 12.40 -3.32
N LYS A 194 -10.90 12.98 -4.52
CA LYS A 194 -12.03 13.59 -5.22
C LYS A 194 -13.18 12.58 -5.34
N HIS A 195 -14.41 13.01 -5.11
CA HIS A 195 -15.57 12.12 -5.13
C HIS A 195 -15.73 11.38 -6.47
N SER A 196 -15.43 12.06 -7.59
CA SER A 196 -15.45 11.45 -8.93
C SER A 196 -14.42 10.35 -9.16
N SER A 197 -13.37 10.28 -8.33
CA SER A 197 -12.30 9.26 -8.40
C SER A 197 -12.45 8.19 -7.33
N TYR A 198 -13.42 8.32 -6.43
CA TYR A 198 -13.49 7.50 -5.22
C TYR A 198 -13.62 6.00 -5.51
N ALA A 199 -14.47 5.62 -6.47
CA ALA A 199 -14.64 4.20 -6.85
C ALA A 199 -13.32 3.57 -7.33
N ALA A 200 -12.59 4.26 -8.21
CA ALA A 200 -11.31 3.78 -8.72
C ALA A 200 -10.21 3.77 -7.65
N ALA A 201 -10.21 4.78 -6.77
CA ALA A 201 -9.30 4.83 -5.63
C ALA A 201 -9.59 3.71 -4.63
N LEU A 202 -10.85 3.45 -4.31
CA LEU A 202 -11.25 2.37 -3.41
C LEU A 202 -10.82 1.00 -3.95
N LEU A 203 -11.03 0.77 -5.25
CA LEU A 203 -10.55 -0.44 -5.93
C LEU A 203 -9.02 -0.58 -5.80
N TYR A 204 -8.29 0.50 -6.11
CA TYR A 204 -6.84 0.52 -6.08
C TYR A 204 -6.26 0.28 -4.68
N PHE A 205 -6.74 1.04 -3.68
CA PHE A 205 -6.24 0.95 -2.30
C PHE A 205 -6.73 -0.29 -1.55
N THR A 206 -7.80 -0.92 -2.02
CA THR A 206 -8.20 -2.25 -1.54
C THR A 206 -7.17 -3.31 -1.96
N GLY A 207 -6.62 -3.26 -3.15
CA GLY A 207 -5.64 -4.22 -3.67
C GLY A 207 -6.26 -5.62 -3.87
N SER A 208 -5.46 -6.66 -3.81
CA SER A 208 -4.00 -6.71 -3.57
C SER A 208 -3.22 -6.04 -4.72
N TRP A 209 -1.90 -5.86 -4.53
CA TRP A 209 -1.09 -5.29 -5.62
C TRP A 209 -1.10 -6.16 -6.87
N ILE A 210 -1.06 -7.48 -6.71
CA ILE A 210 -1.14 -8.45 -7.83
C ILE A 210 -2.50 -8.34 -8.52
N PHE A 211 -3.60 -8.23 -7.75
CA PHE A 211 -4.92 -8.01 -8.30
C PHE A 211 -4.98 -6.73 -9.14
N ASN A 212 -4.44 -5.63 -8.61
CA ASN A 212 -4.38 -4.35 -9.30
C ASN A 212 -3.56 -4.42 -10.59
N GLU A 213 -2.41 -5.10 -10.56
CA GLU A 213 -1.55 -5.27 -11.73
C GLU A 213 -2.25 -6.08 -12.82
N THR A 214 -2.87 -7.20 -12.44
CA THR A 214 -3.64 -8.05 -13.35
C THR A 214 -4.80 -7.29 -13.96
N MET A 215 -5.60 -6.59 -13.15
CA MET A 215 -6.76 -5.84 -13.63
C MET A 215 -6.36 -4.66 -14.53
N ARG A 216 -5.27 -3.97 -14.23
CA ARG A 216 -4.71 -2.91 -15.08
C ARG A 216 -4.19 -3.46 -16.43
N GLY A 217 -3.51 -4.60 -16.39
CA GLY A 217 -3.07 -5.31 -17.59
C GLY A 217 -4.24 -5.67 -18.48
N TYR A 218 -5.31 -6.21 -17.90
CA TYR A 218 -6.54 -6.54 -18.61
C TYR A 218 -7.22 -5.28 -19.17
N ALA A 219 -7.38 -4.22 -18.40
CA ALA A 219 -7.93 -2.96 -18.86
C ALA A 219 -7.14 -2.41 -20.07
N LYS A 220 -5.80 -2.47 -20.01
CA LYS A 220 -4.93 -2.07 -21.12
C LYS A 220 -5.17 -2.88 -22.38
N SER A 221 -5.35 -4.19 -22.30
CA SER A 221 -5.64 -5.07 -23.45
C SER A 221 -7.00 -4.76 -24.11
N ARG A 222 -7.91 -4.10 -23.37
CA ARG A 222 -9.22 -3.66 -23.86
C ARG A 222 -9.26 -2.20 -24.30
N GLY A 223 -8.11 -1.50 -24.38
CA GLY A 223 -8.01 -0.11 -24.80
C GLY A 223 -8.39 0.89 -23.70
N TYR A 224 -8.27 0.47 -22.43
CA TYR A 224 -8.50 1.33 -21.26
C TYR A 224 -7.21 1.54 -20.47
N ARG A 225 -7.20 2.59 -19.67
CA ARG A 225 -6.22 2.82 -18.61
C ARG A 225 -6.94 2.93 -17.27
N LEU A 226 -6.62 2.04 -16.35
CA LEU A 226 -7.15 2.03 -14.99
C LEU A 226 -6.05 2.43 -14.00
N ASN A 227 -6.33 3.39 -13.13
CA ASN A 227 -5.49 3.80 -12.02
C ASN A 227 -6.35 4.31 -10.84
N GLN A 228 -5.72 4.81 -9.79
CA GLN A 228 -6.41 5.33 -8.60
C GLN A 228 -7.25 6.60 -8.86
N THR A 229 -7.07 7.26 -10.00
CA THR A 229 -7.82 8.50 -10.33
C THR A 229 -9.03 8.24 -11.21
N GLY A 230 -9.13 7.05 -11.83
CA GLY A 230 -10.26 6.68 -12.67
C GLY A 230 -9.99 5.59 -13.69
N LEU A 231 -11.05 5.28 -14.45
CA LEU A 231 -11.01 4.48 -15.67
C LEU A 231 -11.04 5.41 -16.88
N TYR A 232 -10.10 5.26 -17.79
CA TYR A 232 -9.96 6.11 -18.97
C TYR A 232 -10.05 5.26 -20.24
N ARG A 233 -10.76 5.76 -21.25
CA ARG A 233 -10.64 5.26 -22.62
C ARG A 233 -9.38 5.82 -23.24
N VAL A 234 -8.60 4.98 -23.90
CA VAL A 234 -7.43 5.40 -24.70
C VAL A 234 -7.85 5.51 -26.15
N ASP A 235 -7.71 6.69 -26.76
CA ASP A 235 -8.00 6.89 -28.19
C ASP A 235 -6.82 6.42 -29.08
N LYS A 236 -7.01 6.50 -30.40
CA LYS A 236 -5.99 6.09 -31.39
C LYS A 236 -4.71 6.92 -31.31
N ASN A 237 -4.78 8.13 -30.75
CA ASN A 237 -3.66 9.05 -30.58
C ASN A 237 -3.01 8.92 -29.18
N GLY A 238 -3.51 8.02 -28.33
CA GLY A 238 -3.04 7.83 -26.97
C GLY A 238 -3.63 8.80 -25.94
N ASN A 239 -4.58 9.67 -26.32
CA ASN A 239 -5.24 10.57 -25.38
C ASN A 239 -6.16 9.80 -24.45
N LEU A 240 -6.28 10.31 -23.21
CA LEU A 240 -7.09 9.71 -22.16
C LEU A 240 -8.41 10.47 -21.99
N LYS A 241 -9.52 9.77 -22.16
CA LYS A 241 -10.86 10.28 -21.84
C LYS A 241 -11.39 9.57 -20.59
N LEU A 242 -11.61 10.33 -19.53
CA LEU A 242 -12.18 9.80 -18.28
C LEU A 242 -13.59 9.26 -18.54
N ILE A 243 -13.86 8.07 -18.03
CA ILE A 243 -15.18 7.46 -18.00
C ILE A 243 -15.71 7.61 -16.56
N PRO A 244 -16.87 8.28 -16.36
CA PRO A 244 -17.46 8.40 -15.03
C PRO A 244 -17.78 7.02 -14.46
N THR A 245 -17.33 6.78 -13.23
CA THR A 245 -17.62 5.57 -12.46
C THR A 245 -18.00 5.95 -11.05
N ASN A 246 -19.14 5.45 -10.57
CA ASN A 246 -19.68 5.75 -9.24
C ASN A 246 -19.51 4.58 -8.25
N SER A 247 -19.09 3.41 -8.73
CA SER A 247 -18.84 2.23 -7.90
C SER A 247 -17.76 1.34 -8.51
N GLU A 248 -17.22 0.43 -7.70
CA GLU A 248 -16.27 -0.58 -8.18
C GLU A 248 -16.96 -1.51 -9.21
N GLU A 249 -18.20 -1.92 -8.94
CA GLU A 249 -19.00 -2.79 -9.82
C GLU A 249 -19.11 -2.18 -11.24
N LYS A 250 -19.29 -0.85 -11.32
CA LYS A 250 -19.35 -0.15 -12.60
C LYS A 250 -18.05 -0.22 -13.39
N ILE A 251 -16.90 -0.21 -12.68
CA ILE A 251 -15.58 -0.39 -13.31
C ILE A 251 -15.46 -1.80 -13.90
N PHE A 252 -15.89 -2.83 -13.16
CA PHE A 252 -15.88 -4.21 -13.65
C PHE A 252 -16.82 -4.38 -14.86
N GLU A 253 -18.05 -3.88 -14.77
CA GLU A 253 -19.03 -3.91 -15.86
C GLU A 253 -18.47 -3.30 -17.15
N LEU A 254 -17.90 -2.09 -17.07
CA LEU A 254 -17.32 -1.38 -18.23
C LEU A 254 -16.14 -2.12 -18.87
N LEU A 255 -15.43 -2.94 -18.09
CA LEU A 255 -14.36 -3.79 -18.59
C LEU A 255 -14.87 -5.15 -19.08
N GLY A 256 -16.19 -5.45 -18.97
CA GLY A 256 -16.76 -6.74 -19.30
C GLY A 256 -16.36 -7.86 -18.33
N LEU A 257 -16.13 -7.50 -17.06
CA LEU A 257 -15.71 -8.41 -16.02
C LEU A 257 -16.83 -8.66 -15.01
N ARG A 258 -16.87 -9.86 -14.46
CA ARG A 258 -17.67 -10.17 -13.29
C ARG A 258 -17.08 -9.47 -12.06
N TYR A 259 -17.94 -8.87 -11.22
CA TYR A 259 -17.49 -8.25 -9.98
C TYR A 259 -16.83 -9.26 -9.04
N ILE A 260 -15.64 -8.91 -8.55
CA ILE A 260 -14.89 -9.69 -7.57
C ILE A 260 -14.92 -8.92 -6.23
N PRO A 261 -15.55 -9.45 -5.18
CA PRO A 261 -15.63 -8.77 -3.90
C PRO A 261 -14.24 -8.66 -3.25
N PRO A 262 -14.01 -7.65 -2.39
CA PRO A 262 -12.70 -7.41 -1.75
C PRO A 262 -12.06 -8.65 -1.13
N ALA A 263 -12.82 -9.48 -0.42
CA ALA A 263 -12.32 -10.70 0.21
C ALA A 263 -11.74 -11.73 -0.78
N ALA A 264 -12.18 -11.69 -2.04
CA ALA A 264 -11.70 -12.57 -3.10
C ALA A 264 -10.49 -12.00 -3.89
N ARG A 265 -10.02 -10.79 -3.58
CA ARG A 265 -8.87 -10.13 -4.25
C ARG A 265 -7.52 -10.47 -3.61
N GLY A 266 -7.45 -11.53 -2.82
CA GLY A 266 -6.21 -12.02 -2.19
C GLY A 266 -5.29 -12.75 -3.17
N VAL A 267 -4.02 -12.95 -2.77
CA VAL A 267 -2.99 -13.63 -3.57
C VAL A 267 -3.39 -15.06 -3.97
N ARG A 268 -4.27 -15.71 -3.21
CA ARG A 268 -4.72 -17.09 -3.49
C ARG A 268 -5.59 -17.24 -4.75
N TYR A 269 -6.17 -16.16 -5.24
CA TYR A 269 -7.09 -16.18 -6.39
C TYR A 269 -6.42 -15.95 -7.75
N LEU A 270 -5.12 -15.70 -7.76
CA LEU A 270 -4.36 -15.43 -9.00
C LEU A 270 -3.56 -16.66 -9.47
N GLY A 271 -4.08 -17.84 -9.22
CA GLY A 271 -3.58 -19.08 -9.82
C GLY A 271 -3.92 -19.20 -11.31
N PRO A 272 -3.40 -20.22 -12.02
CA PRO A 272 -3.53 -20.38 -13.47
C PRO A 272 -4.97 -20.43 -14.04
N GLY A 273 -6.00 -20.49 -13.21
CA GLY A 273 -7.42 -20.48 -13.61
C GLY A 273 -8.14 -19.13 -13.46
N THR A 274 -7.48 -18.09 -12.95
CA THR A 274 -8.14 -16.81 -12.65
C THR A 274 -8.51 -16.00 -13.88
N LYS A 275 -7.91 -16.28 -15.04
CA LYS A 275 -8.31 -15.66 -16.30
C LYS A 275 -9.78 -15.98 -16.64
N HIS A 276 -10.24 -17.21 -16.37
CA HIS A 276 -11.62 -17.64 -16.56
C HIS A 276 -12.61 -17.12 -15.49
N MET A 277 -12.13 -16.67 -14.32
CA MET A 277 -13.00 -16.07 -13.31
C MET A 277 -13.23 -14.57 -13.55
N MET A 278 -12.41 -13.93 -14.38
CA MET A 278 -12.56 -12.53 -14.78
C MET A 278 -13.37 -12.36 -16.08
N GLU A 279 -13.44 -13.41 -16.90
CA GLU A 279 -14.23 -13.41 -18.14
C GLU A 279 -15.60 -14.08 -17.89
N ASN A 280 -16.68 -13.45 -18.32
CA ASN A 280 -18.02 -14.07 -18.37
C ASN A 280 -18.06 -15.12 -19.48
#